data_01c1ddaa1f51902a3230c858cd65551a
#
_entry.id   01c1ddaa1f51902a3230c858cd65551a
#
_cell.length_a   1.000
_cell.length_b   1.000
_cell.length_c   1.000
_cell.angle_alpha   90.00
_cell.angle_beta   90.00
_cell.angle_gamma   90.00
#
_symmetry.space_group_name_H-M   'P 1'
#
loop_
_entity.id
_entity.type
_entity.pdbx_description
1 polymer ?
#
loop_
_entity_poly.entity_id
_entity_poly.type
_entity_poly.pdbx_seq_one_letter_code
_entity_poly.pdbx_strand_id
1 'polypeptide(L)'
;IAFDNIEADDNLKAVIISGVGRGFCAGADLSSGKDTFNPSFDTFGVKEDDFRRDAGGILTLRMYKFLKPIIFACNGPAVGVGASMQLAGDIRIASEDARFGFVFANRGIVPDACSSWFLPKIVGISKALELTFSGRIISSHEALDISLISSIHKSENLMNEAINITQELIDKSAPISIAITRQMLWRSYSQSDPYDAHVIESKAMDSRGASDDAKEGVNSFLEKRSAMFKNKITSDMPDFFPWWKESN
;
A
#
# COMPACT_ATOMS: atom_id res chain seq x y z
N ILE A 1 9.50 6.13 11.03
CA ILE A 1 10.94 5.76 11.13
C ILE A 1 11.33 4.76 10.04
N ALA A 2 10.75 3.53 9.98
CA ALA A 2 11.20 2.53 8.98
C ALA A 2 10.98 3.02 7.53
N PHE A 3 9.78 3.48 7.20
CA PHE A 3 9.48 4.02 5.87
C PHE A 3 10.32 5.25 5.50
N ASP A 4 10.69 6.08 6.48
CA ASP A 4 11.50 7.28 6.23
C ASP A 4 12.95 6.89 5.90
N ASN A 5 13.50 5.93 6.64
CA ASN A 5 14.84 5.39 6.38
C ASN A 5 14.92 4.70 5.00
N ILE A 6 13.89 3.91 4.66
CA ILE A 6 13.83 3.23 3.35
C ILE A 6 13.68 4.23 2.22
N GLU A 7 12.89 5.27 2.39
CA GLU A 7 12.67 6.30 1.36
C GLU A 7 13.95 7.10 1.10
N ALA A 8 14.74 7.38 2.14
CA ALA A 8 16.00 8.10 2.05
C ALA A 8 17.18 7.28 1.46
N ASP A 9 17.05 5.99 1.29
CA ASP A 9 18.10 5.12 0.73
C ASP A 9 17.72 4.63 -0.69
N ASP A 10 18.34 5.21 -1.72
CA ASP A 10 18.09 4.84 -3.12
C ASP A 10 18.49 3.41 -3.50
N ASN A 11 19.27 2.71 -2.65
CA ASN A 11 19.59 1.29 -2.85
C ASN A 11 18.39 0.38 -2.51
N LEU A 12 17.48 0.84 -1.66
CA LEU A 12 16.26 0.13 -1.29
C LEU A 12 15.14 0.52 -2.27
N LYS A 13 14.77 -0.36 -3.19
CA LYS A 13 13.86 -0.04 -4.30
C LYS A 13 12.40 -0.36 -4.05
N ALA A 14 12.09 -1.21 -3.07
CA ALA A 14 10.75 -1.64 -2.71
C ALA A 14 10.69 -2.14 -1.26
N VAL A 15 9.48 -2.38 -0.75
CA VAL A 15 9.24 -2.94 0.58
C VAL A 15 8.34 -4.17 0.48
N ILE A 16 8.75 -5.26 1.14
CA ILE A 16 7.89 -6.42 1.37
C ILE A 16 7.54 -6.44 2.86
N ILE A 17 6.25 -6.54 3.17
CA ILE A 17 5.74 -6.61 4.54
C ILE A 17 5.09 -7.97 4.76
N SER A 18 5.55 -8.70 5.76
CA SER A 18 5.02 -10.01 6.16
C SER A 18 4.98 -10.14 7.68
N GLY A 19 4.25 -11.12 8.18
CA GLY A 19 4.18 -11.44 9.60
C GLY A 19 5.26 -12.44 10.03
N VAL A 20 5.62 -12.40 11.31
CA VAL A 20 6.50 -13.40 11.93
C VAL A 20 5.67 -14.52 12.56
N GLY A 21 6.03 -15.78 12.29
CA GLY A 21 5.33 -16.96 12.81
C GLY A 21 4.04 -17.30 12.04
N ARG A 22 2.99 -17.75 12.75
CA ARG A 22 1.78 -18.32 12.13
C ARG A 22 0.75 -17.29 11.64
N GLY A 23 0.87 -16.05 12.04
CA GLY A 23 -0.11 -15.00 11.71
C GLY A 23 0.56 -13.80 11.07
N PHE A 24 -0.22 -13.05 10.28
CA PHE A 24 0.24 -11.77 9.78
C PHE A 24 0.09 -10.69 10.87
N CYS A 25 -1.13 -10.41 11.29
CA CYS A 25 -1.43 -9.47 12.37
C CYS A 25 -2.88 -9.70 12.84
N ALA A 26 -3.05 -10.02 14.12
CA ALA A 26 -4.34 -10.35 14.71
C ALA A 26 -5.20 -9.12 15.10
N GLY A 27 -4.70 -7.90 14.90
CA GLY A 27 -5.38 -6.67 15.26
C GLY A 27 -4.97 -6.14 16.64
N ALA A 28 -5.88 -5.41 17.28
CA ALA A 28 -5.64 -4.84 18.59
C ALA A 28 -5.46 -5.92 19.68
N ASP A 29 -4.57 -5.66 20.63
CA ASP A 29 -4.44 -6.48 21.83
C ASP A 29 -5.65 -6.27 22.74
N LEU A 30 -6.46 -7.32 22.91
CA LEU A 30 -7.66 -7.29 23.71
C LEU A 30 -7.42 -7.58 25.22
N SER A 31 -6.17 -7.67 25.67
CA SER A 31 -5.83 -7.95 27.07
C SER A 31 -6.35 -6.91 28.06
N SER A 32 -6.56 -5.67 27.60
CA SER A 32 -7.19 -4.59 28.39
C SER A 32 -8.71 -4.75 28.56
N GLY A 33 -9.32 -5.79 28.00
CA GLY A 33 -10.74 -6.10 28.12
C GLY A 33 -11.62 -4.96 27.56
N LYS A 34 -12.61 -4.51 28.35
CA LYS A 34 -13.57 -3.46 27.95
C LYS A 34 -12.94 -2.11 27.63
N ASP A 35 -11.74 -1.86 28.09
CA ASP A 35 -11.04 -0.57 27.92
C ASP A 35 -10.09 -0.56 26.70
N THR A 36 -10.01 -1.65 25.92
CA THR A 36 -9.13 -1.78 24.77
C THR A 36 -9.25 -0.65 23.75
N PHE A 37 -10.47 -0.19 23.48
CA PHE A 37 -10.73 0.87 22.50
C PHE A 37 -11.06 2.23 23.15
N ASN A 38 -10.84 2.36 24.44
CA ASN A 38 -11.05 3.64 25.13
C ASN A 38 -9.90 4.60 24.80
N PRO A 39 -10.19 5.76 24.15
CA PRO A 39 -9.14 6.68 23.68
C PRO A 39 -8.32 7.27 24.84
N SER A 40 -8.80 7.23 26.08
CA SER A 40 -8.04 7.68 27.25
C SER A 40 -6.83 6.81 27.56
N PHE A 41 -6.80 5.56 27.08
CA PHE A 41 -5.71 4.60 27.27
C PHE A 41 -4.92 4.32 26.01
N ASP A 42 -5.28 4.94 24.85
CA ASP A 42 -4.53 4.79 23.62
C ASP A 42 -3.19 5.52 23.71
N THR A 43 -2.10 4.76 23.60
CA THR A 43 -0.73 5.25 23.64
C THR A 43 -0.08 5.41 22.25
N PHE A 44 -0.73 4.92 21.21
CA PHE A 44 -0.14 4.86 19.85
C PHE A 44 -0.67 5.93 18.90
N GLY A 45 -1.93 6.38 19.10
CA GLY A 45 -2.52 7.43 18.29
C GLY A 45 -1.94 8.82 18.61
N VAL A 46 -2.05 9.75 17.67
CA VAL A 46 -1.63 11.15 17.86
C VAL A 46 -2.83 11.98 18.27
N LYS A 47 -2.71 12.70 19.41
CA LYS A 47 -3.74 13.62 19.86
C LYS A 47 -3.74 14.87 18.98
N GLU A 48 -4.89 15.17 18.40
CA GLU A 48 -5.22 16.44 17.78
C GLU A 48 -6.36 17.07 18.59
N ASP A 49 -6.51 18.38 18.57
CA ASP A 49 -7.46 19.17 19.36
C ASP A 49 -8.50 18.37 20.19
N ASP A 50 -9.63 18.03 19.57
CA ASP A 50 -10.76 17.38 20.23
C ASP A 50 -10.79 15.85 20.08
N PHE A 51 -9.87 15.25 19.31
CA PHE A 51 -9.87 13.82 19.04
C PHE A 51 -8.46 13.24 18.95
N ARG A 52 -8.38 11.93 18.85
CA ARG A 52 -7.12 11.22 18.64
C ARG A 52 -7.16 10.52 17.28
N ARG A 53 -6.17 10.80 16.44
CA ARG A 53 -5.97 10.06 15.17
C ARG A 53 -5.48 8.66 15.50
N ASP A 54 -6.09 7.65 14.87
CA ASP A 54 -5.68 6.26 15.06
C ASP A 54 -4.29 5.98 14.44
N ALA A 55 -3.52 5.14 15.12
CA ALA A 55 -2.15 4.79 14.68
C ALA A 55 -2.14 4.04 13.33
N GLY A 56 -3.16 3.24 13.06
CA GLY A 56 -3.33 2.55 11.78
C GLY A 56 -3.50 3.53 10.64
N GLY A 57 -4.31 4.58 10.84
CA GLY A 57 -4.50 5.65 9.85
C GLY A 57 -3.23 6.46 9.59
N ILE A 58 -2.46 6.77 10.64
CA ILE A 58 -1.16 7.43 10.50
C ILE A 58 -0.21 6.58 9.64
N LEU A 59 -0.14 5.28 9.89
CA LEU A 59 0.68 4.34 9.14
C LEU A 59 0.24 4.26 7.67
N THR A 60 -1.05 4.07 7.42
CA THR A 60 -1.57 3.92 6.04
C THR A 60 -1.45 5.20 5.23
N LEU A 61 -1.59 6.38 5.85
CA LEU A 61 -1.31 7.65 5.20
C LEU A 61 0.17 7.81 4.85
N ARG A 62 1.09 7.31 5.71
CA ARG A 62 2.52 7.29 5.38
C ARG A 62 2.81 6.34 4.22
N MET A 63 2.18 5.16 4.19
CA MET A 63 2.27 4.23 3.06
C MET A 63 1.70 4.84 1.77
N TYR A 64 0.59 5.54 1.84
CA TYR A 64 -0.03 6.21 0.70
C TYR A 64 0.90 7.24 0.06
N LYS A 65 1.63 8.01 0.88
CA LYS A 65 2.61 9.01 0.43
C LYS A 65 3.94 8.40 -0.03
N PHE A 66 4.21 7.13 0.30
CA PHE A 66 5.48 6.47 0.01
C PHE A 66 5.73 6.35 -1.50
N LEU A 67 7.00 6.48 -1.93
CA LEU A 67 7.36 6.59 -3.35
C LEU A 67 7.86 5.28 -3.97
N LYS A 68 8.05 4.25 -3.16
CA LYS A 68 8.53 2.94 -3.63
C LYS A 68 7.41 1.91 -3.52
N PRO A 69 7.42 0.83 -4.33
CA PRO A 69 6.43 -0.22 -4.25
C PRO A 69 6.35 -0.85 -2.86
N ILE A 70 5.12 -1.13 -2.40
CA ILE A 70 4.82 -1.84 -1.16
C ILE A 70 4.09 -3.12 -1.49
N ILE A 71 4.69 -4.26 -1.16
CA ILE A 71 4.12 -5.58 -1.35
C ILE A 71 3.76 -6.18 0.01
N PHE A 72 2.53 -6.62 0.18
CA PHE A 72 2.13 -7.40 1.34
C PHE A 72 2.13 -8.89 1.01
N ALA A 73 2.90 -9.65 1.80
CA ALA A 73 2.95 -11.10 1.79
C ALA A 73 2.23 -11.62 3.06
N CYS A 74 0.92 -11.80 2.97
CA CYS A 74 0.06 -12.17 4.10
C CYS A 74 0.21 -13.66 4.40
N ASN A 75 1.04 -14.01 5.39
CA ASN A 75 1.41 -15.38 5.72
C ASN A 75 0.39 -16.13 6.58
N GLY A 76 -0.66 -15.48 7.09
CA GLY A 76 -1.64 -16.08 7.99
C GLY A 76 -2.77 -15.12 8.36
N PRO A 77 -3.47 -15.33 9.46
CA PRO A 77 -4.57 -14.46 9.88
C PRO A 77 -4.22 -12.97 9.96
N ALA A 78 -5.06 -12.16 9.34
CA ALA A 78 -4.99 -10.71 9.27
C ALA A 78 -6.37 -10.13 9.67
N VAL A 79 -6.49 -9.54 10.86
CA VAL A 79 -7.77 -9.14 11.44
C VAL A 79 -7.71 -7.71 11.95
N GLY A 80 -8.80 -6.95 11.81
CA GLY A 80 -8.85 -5.54 12.20
C GLY A 80 -7.78 -4.74 11.46
N VAL A 81 -6.96 -3.98 12.19
CA VAL A 81 -5.86 -3.21 11.59
C VAL A 81 -4.91 -4.08 10.77
N GLY A 82 -4.77 -5.38 11.10
CA GLY A 82 -3.97 -6.33 10.31
C GLY A 82 -4.50 -6.56 8.90
N ALA A 83 -5.82 -6.49 8.70
CA ALA A 83 -6.42 -6.51 7.37
C ALA A 83 -6.42 -5.11 6.74
N SER A 84 -6.77 -4.07 7.53
CA SER A 84 -6.94 -2.70 7.04
C SER A 84 -5.64 -2.09 6.52
N MET A 85 -4.50 -2.25 7.22
CA MET A 85 -3.25 -1.64 6.81
C MET A 85 -2.71 -2.16 5.47
N GLN A 86 -3.07 -3.41 5.09
CA GLN A 86 -2.65 -3.98 3.81
C GLN A 86 -3.29 -3.27 2.61
N LEU A 87 -4.43 -2.60 2.81
CA LEU A 87 -5.15 -1.91 1.74
C LEU A 87 -4.37 -0.73 1.15
N ALA A 88 -3.45 -0.14 1.90
CA ALA A 88 -2.55 0.92 1.43
C ALA A 88 -1.31 0.39 0.67
N GLY A 89 -1.13 -0.94 0.60
CA GLY A 89 -0.10 -1.56 -0.22
C GLY A 89 -0.49 -1.64 -1.70
N ASP A 90 0.51 -1.75 -2.56
CA ASP A 90 0.29 -1.75 -4.00
C ASP A 90 -0.09 -3.16 -4.50
N ILE A 91 0.58 -4.18 -3.99
CA ILE A 91 0.29 -5.59 -4.29
C ILE A 91 0.10 -6.35 -2.98
N ARG A 92 -0.89 -7.20 -2.94
CA ARG A 92 -1.20 -8.09 -1.82
C ARG A 92 -1.24 -9.52 -2.34
N ILE A 93 -0.37 -10.37 -1.82
CA ILE A 93 -0.39 -11.81 -2.02
C ILE A 93 -0.58 -12.52 -0.67
N ALA A 94 -1.05 -13.75 -0.68
CA ALA A 94 -1.34 -14.44 0.56
C ALA A 94 -0.95 -15.92 0.51
N SER A 95 -0.74 -16.50 1.70
CA SER A 95 -0.67 -17.95 1.83
C SER A 95 -2.06 -18.59 1.75
N GLU A 96 -2.13 -19.89 1.46
CA GLU A 96 -3.38 -20.67 1.51
C GLU A 96 -4.04 -20.59 2.89
N ASP A 97 -3.25 -20.44 3.96
CA ASP A 97 -3.71 -20.37 5.34
C ASP A 97 -4.16 -18.98 5.77
N ALA A 98 -3.94 -17.96 4.94
CA ALA A 98 -4.33 -16.60 5.27
C ALA A 98 -5.85 -16.46 5.42
N ARG A 99 -6.24 -15.61 6.38
CA ARG A 99 -7.64 -15.27 6.67
C ARG A 99 -7.73 -13.77 6.88
N PHE A 100 -8.79 -13.16 6.38
CA PHE A 100 -8.98 -11.72 6.48
C PHE A 100 -10.27 -11.39 7.22
N GLY A 101 -10.24 -10.40 8.11
CA GLY A 101 -11.40 -9.99 8.88
C GLY A 101 -11.47 -8.50 9.16
N PHE A 102 -12.58 -7.88 8.73
CA PHE A 102 -12.90 -6.47 9.01
C PHE A 102 -13.92 -6.41 10.15
N VAL A 103 -13.51 -6.80 11.36
CA VAL A 103 -14.37 -7.17 12.51
C VAL A 103 -14.85 -5.99 13.36
N PHE A 104 -14.82 -4.78 12.84
CA PHE A 104 -15.06 -3.54 13.60
C PHE A 104 -16.46 -3.46 14.20
N ALA A 105 -17.51 -3.60 13.38
CA ALA A 105 -18.90 -3.52 13.83
C ALA A 105 -19.22 -4.56 14.93
N ASN A 106 -18.62 -5.74 14.87
CA ASN A 106 -18.77 -6.80 15.88
C ASN A 106 -18.13 -6.45 17.22
N ARG A 107 -17.35 -5.38 17.29
CA ARG A 107 -16.73 -4.83 18.52
C ARG A 107 -17.33 -3.50 18.93
N GLY A 108 -18.39 -3.03 18.22
CA GLY A 108 -19.02 -1.74 18.49
C GLY A 108 -18.17 -0.54 18.08
N ILE A 109 -17.17 -0.75 17.19
CA ILE A 109 -16.31 0.29 16.66
C ILE A 109 -16.47 0.40 15.14
N VAL A 110 -15.82 1.37 14.53
CA VAL A 110 -15.88 1.66 13.09
C VAL A 110 -14.56 1.28 12.40
N PRO A 111 -14.55 1.13 11.07
CA PRO A 111 -13.33 0.90 10.30
C PRO A 111 -12.22 1.92 10.59
N ASP A 112 -11.00 1.43 10.77
CA ASP A 112 -9.77 2.19 11.03
C ASP A 112 -8.81 2.20 9.84
N ALA A 113 -7.61 2.75 10.02
CA ALA A 113 -6.51 2.68 9.06
C ALA A 113 -6.90 3.11 7.65
N CYS A 114 -7.77 4.11 7.51
CA CYS A 114 -8.32 4.59 6.25
C CYS A 114 -9.02 3.50 5.41
N SER A 115 -9.41 2.37 6.02
CA SER A 115 -10.04 1.27 5.29
C SER A 115 -11.38 1.65 4.66
N SER A 116 -12.12 2.61 5.23
CA SER A 116 -13.34 3.16 4.63
C SER A 116 -13.09 3.84 3.27
N TRP A 117 -11.85 4.30 3.02
CA TRP A 117 -11.45 4.90 1.76
C TRP A 117 -10.86 3.87 0.78
N PHE A 118 -9.99 2.97 1.27
CA PHE A 118 -9.27 2.01 0.44
C PHE A 118 -10.13 0.80 0.05
N LEU A 119 -10.83 0.17 1.01
CA LEU A 119 -11.51 -1.11 0.78
C LEU A 119 -12.54 -1.04 -0.36
N PRO A 120 -13.47 -0.04 -0.42
CA PRO A 120 -14.44 0.03 -1.49
C PRO A 120 -13.84 0.26 -2.87
N LYS A 121 -12.63 0.84 -2.96
CA LYS A 121 -11.91 1.01 -4.21
C LYS A 121 -11.27 -0.29 -4.73
N ILE A 122 -11.00 -1.22 -3.82
CA ILE A 122 -10.37 -2.51 -4.15
C ILE A 122 -11.44 -3.55 -4.48
N VAL A 123 -12.47 -3.70 -3.62
CA VAL A 123 -13.45 -4.79 -3.73
C VAL A 123 -14.84 -4.31 -4.17
N GLY A 124 -15.02 -3.02 -4.42
CA GLY A 124 -16.31 -2.39 -4.69
C GLY A 124 -17.12 -2.14 -3.40
N ILE A 125 -18.02 -1.13 -3.47
CA ILE A 125 -18.75 -0.66 -2.28
C ILE A 125 -19.64 -1.74 -1.65
N SER A 126 -20.34 -2.53 -2.46
CA SER A 126 -21.26 -3.55 -1.96
C SER A 126 -20.52 -4.62 -1.14
N LYS A 127 -19.40 -5.12 -1.66
CA LYS A 127 -18.58 -6.11 -0.95
C LYS A 127 -17.90 -5.52 0.28
N ALA A 128 -17.45 -4.29 0.22
CA ALA A 128 -16.89 -3.59 1.37
C ALA A 128 -17.90 -3.47 2.52
N LEU A 129 -19.16 -3.10 2.22
CA LEU A 129 -20.25 -3.04 3.21
C LEU A 129 -20.57 -4.42 3.79
N GLU A 130 -20.69 -5.46 2.94
CA GLU A 130 -20.91 -6.83 3.41
C GLU A 130 -19.84 -7.28 4.41
N LEU A 131 -18.57 -7.09 4.07
CA LEU A 131 -17.45 -7.51 4.93
C LEU A 131 -17.38 -6.72 6.24
N THR A 132 -17.58 -5.42 6.18
CA THR A 132 -17.47 -4.56 7.38
C THR A 132 -18.68 -4.66 8.31
N PHE A 133 -19.90 -4.87 7.78
CA PHE A 133 -21.11 -5.03 8.60
C PHE A 133 -21.15 -6.40 9.25
N SER A 134 -20.87 -7.47 8.48
CA SER A 134 -20.87 -8.83 9.02
C SER A 134 -19.68 -9.10 9.95
N GLY A 135 -18.53 -8.47 9.68
CA GLY A 135 -17.28 -8.76 10.38
C GLY A 135 -16.86 -10.23 10.26
N ARG A 136 -17.37 -10.95 9.26
CA ARG A 136 -17.01 -12.35 9.04
C ARG A 136 -15.57 -12.50 8.56
N ILE A 137 -14.99 -13.63 8.89
CA ILE A 137 -13.65 -13.97 8.41
C ILE A 137 -13.78 -14.64 7.02
N ILE A 138 -13.00 -14.18 6.07
CA ILE A 138 -12.92 -14.75 4.73
C ILE A 138 -11.62 -15.52 4.52
N SER A 139 -11.65 -16.53 3.64
CA SER A 139 -10.48 -17.30 3.25
C SER A 139 -9.62 -16.53 2.23
N SER A 140 -8.39 -17.01 1.99
CA SER A 140 -7.53 -16.53 0.92
C SER A 140 -8.18 -16.69 -0.46
N HIS A 141 -8.93 -17.77 -0.71
CA HIS A 141 -9.64 -17.99 -1.98
C HIS A 141 -10.74 -16.96 -2.19
N GLU A 142 -11.58 -16.71 -1.18
CA GLU A 142 -12.58 -15.66 -1.29
C GLU A 142 -11.95 -14.27 -1.45
N ALA A 143 -10.83 -14.02 -0.76
CA ALA A 143 -10.09 -12.77 -0.90
C ALA A 143 -9.53 -12.58 -2.33
N LEU A 144 -9.12 -13.67 -2.99
CA LEU A 144 -8.72 -13.66 -4.40
C LEU A 144 -9.92 -13.39 -5.32
N ASP A 145 -11.04 -14.09 -5.11
CA ASP A 145 -12.25 -13.95 -5.94
C ASP A 145 -12.80 -12.52 -5.96
N ILE A 146 -12.67 -11.82 -4.84
CA ILE A 146 -13.10 -10.42 -4.72
C ILE A 146 -12.00 -9.39 -5.00
N SER A 147 -10.86 -9.83 -5.51
CA SER A 147 -9.69 -8.99 -5.83
C SER A 147 -9.07 -8.26 -4.62
N LEU A 148 -9.32 -8.72 -3.40
CA LEU A 148 -8.66 -8.20 -2.20
C LEU A 148 -7.16 -8.52 -2.23
N ILE A 149 -6.79 -9.68 -2.77
CA ILE A 149 -5.41 -10.12 -3.04
C ILE A 149 -5.26 -10.50 -4.52
N SER A 150 -4.03 -10.51 -5.01
CA SER A 150 -3.70 -10.79 -6.42
C SER A 150 -3.35 -12.26 -6.68
N SER A 151 -2.86 -12.99 -5.67
CA SER A 151 -2.49 -14.41 -5.82
C SER A 151 -2.41 -15.13 -4.48
N ILE A 152 -2.48 -16.48 -4.55
CA ILE A 152 -2.35 -17.39 -3.41
C ILE A 152 -1.17 -18.31 -3.65
N HIS A 153 -0.37 -18.53 -2.63
CA HIS A 153 0.82 -19.39 -2.67
C HIS A 153 0.86 -20.32 -1.46
N LYS A 154 1.61 -21.42 -1.58
CA LYS A 154 1.92 -22.26 -0.42
C LYS A 154 2.72 -21.46 0.61
N SER A 155 2.48 -21.72 1.90
CA SER A 155 3.10 -20.93 2.98
C SER A 155 4.62 -20.91 2.91
N GLU A 156 5.26 -22.04 2.53
CA GLU A 156 6.70 -22.17 2.37
C GLU A 156 7.27 -21.35 1.18
N ASN A 157 6.46 -21.04 0.17
CA ASN A 157 6.88 -20.33 -1.04
C ASN A 157 6.54 -18.85 -1.01
N LEU A 158 5.67 -18.41 -0.11
CA LEU A 158 5.08 -17.06 -0.11
C LEU A 158 6.14 -15.94 -0.18
N MET A 159 7.20 -16.02 0.61
CA MET A 159 8.23 -15.00 0.62
C MET A 159 9.06 -14.99 -0.67
N ASN A 160 9.37 -16.16 -1.23
CA ASN A 160 10.08 -16.26 -2.50
C ASN A 160 9.25 -15.65 -3.63
N GLU A 161 7.94 -15.91 -3.65
CA GLU A 161 7.03 -15.32 -4.64
C GLU A 161 6.90 -13.79 -4.45
N ALA A 162 6.85 -13.31 -3.22
CA ALA A 162 6.89 -11.87 -2.97
C ALA A 162 8.17 -11.22 -3.51
N ILE A 163 9.31 -11.87 -3.35
CA ILE A 163 10.60 -11.41 -3.88
C ILE A 163 10.58 -11.41 -5.41
N ASN A 164 10.12 -12.51 -6.04
CA ASN A 164 10.03 -12.64 -7.50
C ASN A 164 9.16 -11.52 -8.09
N ILE A 165 7.95 -11.33 -7.56
CA ILE A 165 7.04 -10.25 -7.98
C ILE A 165 7.72 -8.88 -7.82
N THR A 166 8.38 -8.66 -6.69
CA THR A 166 9.07 -7.38 -6.43
C THR A 166 10.17 -7.14 -7.45
N GLN A 167 10.98 -8.16 -7.76
CA GLN A 167 12.05 -8.06 -8.75
C GLN A 167 11.51 -7.76 -10.15
N GLU A 168 10.41 -8.41 -10.56
CA GLU A 168 9.75 -8.10 -11.84
C GLU A 168 9.33 -6.64 -11.97
N LEU A 169 8.91 -6.02 -10.87
CA LEU A 169 8.50 -4.60 -10.85
C LEU A 169 9.69 -3.63 -10.96
N ILE A 170 10.81 -3.96 -10.30
CA ILE A 170 11.91 -2.99 -10.11
C ILE A 170 13.10 -3.20 -11.06
N ASP A 171 13.35 -4.42 -11.56
CA ASP A 171 14.56 -4.72 -12.31
C ASP A 171 14.57 -4.08 -13.72
N LYS A 172 13.38 -3.87 -14.29
CA LYS A 172 13.22 -3.34 -15.66
C LYS A 172 12.59 -1.95 -15.70
N SER A 173 12.44 -1.30 -14.55
CA SER A 173 11.66 -0.06 -14.44
C SER A 173 12.47 1.07 -13.79
N ALA A 174 12.40 2.27 -14.37
CA ALA A 174 13.05 3.46 -13.82
C ALA A 174 12.40 3.85 -12.47
N PRO A 175 13.20 4.05 -11.40
CA PRO A 175 12.68 4.31 -10.06
C PRO A 175 11.75 5.52 -9.97
N ILE A 176 12.10 6.62 -10.64
CA ILE A 176 11.27 7.83 -10.64
C ILE A 176 9.95 7.61 -11.40
N SER A 177 9.99 6.86 -12.49
CA SER A 177 8.76 6.53 -13.23
C SER A 177 7.82 5.67 -12.40
N ILE A 178 8.34 4.70 -11.62
CA ILE A 178 7.55 3.94 -10.65
C ILE A 178 6.92 4.88 -9.61
N ALA A 179 7.72 5.75 -9.00
CA ALA A 179 7.28 6.65 -7.94
C ALA A 179 6.15 7.59 -8.41
N ILE A 180 6.32 8.22 -9.57
CA ILE A 180 5.31 9.12 -10.16
C ILE A 180 4.06 8.32 -10.54
N THR A 181 4.20 7.19 -11.25
CA THR A 181 3.07 6.34 -11.64
C THR A 181 2.27 5.87 -10.44
N ARG A 182 2.94 5.45 -9.35
CA ARG A 182 2.28 5.05 -8.12
C ARG A 182 1.41 6.17 -7.56
N GLN A 183 1.97 7.38 -7.45
CA GLN A 183 1.23 8.53 -6.94
C GLN A 183 0.10 8.96 -7.89
N MET A 184 0.31 8.90 -9.20
CA MET A 184 -0.74 9.20 -10.19
C MET A 184 -1.92 8.25 -10.04
N LEU A 185 -1.68 6.95 -9.99
CA LEU A 185 -2.75 5.95 -9.88
C LEU A 185 -3.52 6.07 -8.56
N TRP A 186 -2.84 6.16 -7.43
CA TRP A 186 -3.51 6.30 -6.14
C TRP A 186 -4.31 7.61 -6.01
N ARG A 187 -3.81 8.72 -6.56
CA ARG A 187 -4.46 10.02 -6.42
C ARG A 187 -5.57 10.26 -7.45
N SER A 188 -5.52 9.60 -8.61
CA SER A 188 -6.59 9.71 -9.60
C SER A 188 -7.94 9.20 -9.10
N TYR A 189 -7.96 8.31 -8.11
CA TYR A 189 -9.19 7.85 -7.47
C TYR A 189 -10.01 8.95 -6.77
N SER A 190 -9.41 10.10 -6.47
CA SER A 190 -10.10 11.24 -5.87
C SER A 190 -10.45 12.34 -6.87
N GLN A 191 -10.05 12.20 -8.14
CA GLN A 191 -10.34 13.17 -9.19
C GLN A 191 -11.73 12.91 -9.77
N SER A 192 -12.45 13.97 -10.06
CA SER A 192 -13.80 13.91 -10.62
C SER A 192 -13.81 13.92 -12.15
N ASP A 193 -12.72 14.35 -12.78
CA ASP A 193 -12.59 14.51 -14.23
C ASP A 193 -11.27 13.91 -14.72
N PRO A 194 -11.27 13.07 -15.77
CA PRO A 194 -10.05 12.55 -16.39
C PRO A 194 -9.13 13.64 -16.95
N TYR A 195 -9.63 14.85 -17.19
CA TYR A 195 -8.80 15.99 -17.61
C TYR A 195 -7.73 16.34 -16.58
N ASP A 196 -8.05 16.27 -15.28
CA ASP A 196 -7.07 16.52 -14.22
C ASP A 196 -5.93 15.49 -14.25
N ALA A 197 -6.26 14.22 -14.47
CA ALA A 197 -5.26 13.18 -14.67
C ALA A 197 -4.41 13.45 -15.91
N HIS A 198 -5.02 13.80 -17.04
CA HIS A 198 -4.33 14.11 -18.29
C HIS A 198 -3.32 15.26 -18.15
N VAL A 199 -3.67 16.31 -17.40
CA VAL A 199 -2.74 17.44 -17.15
C VAL A 199 -1.49 16.96 -16.39
N ILE A 200 -1.67 16.12 -15.36
CA ILE A 200 -0.55 15.57 -14.58
C ILE A 200 0.29 14.60 -15.43
N GLU A 201 -0.35 13.73 -16.18
CA GLU A 201 0.31 12.80 -17.13
C GLU A 201 1.16 13.55 -18.15
N SER A 202 0.63 14.64 -18.72
CA SER A 202 1.35 15.47 -19.69
C SER A 202 2.61 16.08 -19.09
N LYS A 203 2.53 16.63 -17.86
CA LYS A 203 3.71 17.16 -17.14
C LYS A 203 4.73 16.07 -16.84
N ALA A 204 4.25 14.88 -16.44
CA ALA A 204 5.12 13.74 -16.16
C ALA A 204 5.80 13.25 -17.44
N MET A 205 5.08 13.13 -18.54
CA MET A 205 5.63 12.74 -19.84
C MET A 205 6.66 13.72 -20.38
N ASP A 206 6.38 15.04 -20.30
CA ASP A 206 7.31 16.08 -20.72
C ASP A 206 8.63 15.99 -19.93
N SER A 207 8.53 15.97 -18.59
CA SER A 207 9.69 15.88 -17.71
C SER A 207 10.46 14.58 -17.88
N ARG A 208 9.77 13.42 -17.86
CA ARG A 208 10.45 12.12 -17.94
C ARG A 208 10.97 11.82 -19.34
N GLY A 209 10.27 12.24 -20.40
CA GLY A 209 10.72 12.09 -21.78
C GLY A 209 12.06 12.77 -22.07
N ALA A 210 12.37 13.86 -21.38
CA ALA A 210 13.66 14.55 -21.48
C ALA A 210 14.79 13.92 -20.64
N SER A 211 14.46 12.98 -19.73
CA SER A 211 15.41 12.42 -18.76
C SER A 211 16.41 11.44 -19.39
N ASP A 212 17.52 11.23 -18.69
CA ASP A 212 18.51 10.22 -19.09
C ASP A 212 17.98 8.79 -18.93
N ASP A 213 17.09 8.55 -17.96
CA ASP A 213 16.43 7.25 -17.81
C ASP A 213 15.51 6.92 -19.01
N ALA A 214 14.81 7.91 -19.59
CA ALA A 214 14.02 7.67 -20.81
C ALA A 214 14.91 7.30 -22.01
N LYS A 215 16.04 7.99 -22.17
CA LYS A 215 17.04 7.67 -23.22
C LYS A 215 17.61 6.27 -23.03
N GLU A 216 17.98 5.92 -21.78
CA GLU A 216 18.47 4.60 -21.44
C GLU A 216 17.41 3.52 -21.69
N GLY A 217 16.17 3.75 -21.32
CA GLY A 217 15.07 2.82 -21.56
C GLY A 217 14.88 2.50 -23.03
N VAL A 218 14.96 3.50 -23.92
CA VAL A 218 14.88 3.33 -25.37
C VAL A 218 16.14 2.62 -25.92
N ASN A 219 17.33 3.08 -25.53
CA ASN A 219 18.58 2.52 -26.03
C ASN A 219 18.75 1.05 -25.64
N SER A 220 18.51 0.71 -24.36
CA SER A 220 18.62 -0.66 -23.89
C SER A 220 17.65 -1.60 -24.60
N PHE A 221 16.41 -1.13 -24.88
CA PHE A 221 15.43 -1.90 -25.66
C PHE A 221 15.91 -2.18 -27.08
N LEU A 222 16.41 -1.16 -27.78
CA LEU A 222 16.94 -1.31 -29.17
C LEU A 222 18.17 -2.21 -29.21
N GLU A 223 19.04 -2.12 -28.21
CA GLU A 223 20.25 -2.91 -28.06
C GLU A 223 20.00 -4.31 -27.47
N LYS A 224 18.78 -4.63 -27.09
CA LYS A 224 18.37 -5.91 -26.47
C LYS A 224 19.19 -6.28 -25.23
N ARG A 225 19.49 -5.31 -24.38
CA ARG A 225 20.17 -5.47 -23.10
C ARG A 225 19.31 -4.99 -21.94
N SER A 226 19.71 -5.32 -20.72
CA SER A 226 19.08 -4.76 -19.51
C SER A 226 19.35 -3.26 -19.41
N ALA A 227 18.33 -2.50 -18.98
CA ALA A 227 18.44 -1.08 -18.73
C ALA A 227 19.22 -0.80 -17.43
N MET A 228 19.95 0.30 -17.40
CA MET A 228 20.72 0.76 -16.23
C MET A 228 20.26 2.17 -15.86
N PHE A 229 19.11 2.26 -15.18
CA PHE A 229 18.54 3.53 -14.74
C PHE A 229 19.37 4.14 -13.62
N LYS A 230 19.70 5.43 -13.74
CA LYS A 230 20.61 6.14 -12.83
C LYS A 230 19.93 7.22 -11.99
N ASN A 231 18.75 7.69 -12.40
CA ASN A 231 18.05 8.71 -11.65
C ASN A 231 17.58 8.17 -10.28
N LYS A 232 17.67 9.03 -9.28
CA LYS A 232 17.41 8.73 -7.88
C LYS A 232 16.17 9.43 -7.38
N ILE A 233 15.36 8.75 -6.59
CA ILE A 233 14.15 9.33 -5.99
C ILE A 233 14.53 10.49 -5.06
N THR A 234 15.66 10.39 -4.36
CA THR A 234 16.08 11.40 -3.37
C THR A 234 16.56 12.71 -3.98
N SER A 235 17.00 12.75 -5.24
CA SER A 235 17.64 13.92 -5.86
C SER A 235 17.07 14.36 -7.21
N ASP A 236 16.42 13.47 -7.94
CA ASP A 236 16.09 13.69 -9.35
C ASP A 236 14.58 13.70 -9.64
N MET A 237 13.75 13.86 -8.59
CA MET A 237 12.31 14.06 -8.77
C MET A 237 12.04 15.38 -9.51
N PRO A 238 11.06 15.42 -10.43
CA PRO A 238 10.80 16.61 -11.23
C PRO A 238 10.18 17.75 -10.39
N ASP A 239 10.43 18.99 -10.80
CA ASP A 239 10.01 20.21 -10.09
C ASP A 239 8.50 20.32 -9.86
N PHE A 240 7.66 19.72 -10.71
CA PHE A 240 6.21 19.72 -10.52
C PHE A 240 5.74 18.74 -9.42
N PHE A 241 6.62 17.87 -8.94
CA PHE A 241 6.32 16.93 -7.87
C PHE A 241 6.67 17.52 -6.50
N PRO A 242 5.78 17.44 -5.48
CA PRO A 242 4.42 16.92 -5.55
C PRO A 242 3.44 17.91 -6.20
N TRP A 243 2.50 17.45 -7.03
CA TRP A 243 1.47 18.29 -7.67
C TRP A 243 0.24 18.52 -6.79
N TRP A 244 0.18 17.91 -5.63
CA TRP A 244 -0.89 18.09 -4.64
C TRP A 244 -0.42 18.99 -3.50
N LYS A 245 -1.40 19.59 -2.81
CA LYS A 245 -1.13 20.25 -1.53
C LYS A 245 -1.10 19.20 -0.42
N GLU A 246 -0.12 19.22 0.43
CA GLU A 246 -0.12 18.39 1.62
C GLU A 246 -1.26 18.84 2.54
N SER A 247 -2.11 17.88 2.92
CA SER A 247 -3.03 18.07 4.04
C SER A 247 -2.18 18.01 5.31
N ASN A 248 -2.25 19.03 6.13
CA ASN A 248 -1.61 19.09 7.44
C ASN A 248 -2.10 17.95 8.33
#